data_cd25e725762fa29bd8d767fed0ea6585
#
_entry.id   cd25e725762fa29bd8d767fed0ea6585
#
_cell.length_a   1.000
_cell.length_b   1.000
_cell.length_c   1.000
_cell.angle_alpha   90.00
_cell.angle_beta   90.00
_cell.angle_gamma   90.00
#
_symmetry.space_group_name_H-M   'P 1'
#
loop_
_entity.id
_entity.type
_entity.pdbx_description
1 polymer ?
#
loop_
_entity_poly.entity_id
_entity_poly.type
_entity_poly.pdbx_seq_one_letter_code
_entity_poly.pdbx_strand_id
1 'polypeptide(L)'
;MNKVEFLSVTKVPFAERYDNFIGGKFVAPMAGKYFDNASPVTGQIVCKIARSDAQDVEAALDAAHAAKVAWGRTSVAERAAILNRIADRMEDNLERLAIAETWDNGKPIRETRAADLPLAIDHFRYFAGVVRAQEGSIGEIDHDTIAYHFHEPLGVVGQIIPWNFPLLMACWKLAPALAAGNCVVLKPAEQTPASIMVWAEIIADILPPGVLNIVNGFGLEAGKPLASSPRIAKIAFTGETTTGRLIMQYASQNLIPVTLELGGKSPNIFFNDVTAEDDDFFDKAIEGFVMFALNQGEVCTCPSRALVHADIYDRFMERALKRVAAIKQGDPRDATTMIGAQASGEQLSKILSYIDIGKQEGAKVLAGGGRAELAGDLAGGFYVQPTVFEGHNKMRVFQEEIFGPVVSVTTFKTDDEALAIANDTLYGLGAGVWSRDANRCYRFGRAIQAGRVWTNCYHAYPAHAAFGGYKQSGVGRETHKMMLDHCQQTKNLLVSYSPKKLGFF
;
A
#
# COMPACT_ATOMS: atom_id res chain seq x y z
N MET A 1 -3.20 12.60 -34.70
CA MET A 1 -3.17 11.13 -34.52
C MET A 1 -1.71 10.73 -34.30
N ASN A 2 -1.25 10.71 -33.05
CA ASN A 2 0.07 10.21 -32.71
C ASN A 2 0.02 8.68 -32.84
N LYS A 3 0.98 8.13 -33.61
CA LYS A 3 1.21 6.69 -33.66
C LYS A 3 1.42 6.21 -32.22
N VAL A 4 0.50 5.42 -31.70
CA VAL A 4 0.73 4.63 -30.50
C VAL A 4 1.87 3.67 -30.89
N GLU A 5 3.08 3.99 -30.46
CA GLU A 5 4.21 3.06 -30.55
C GLU A 5 3.81 1.89 -29.65
N PHE A 6 3.62 0.72 -30.23
CA PHE A 6 3.33 -0.50 -29.47
C PHE A 6 4.54 -0.77 -28.56
N LEU A 7 4.43 -0.40 -27.29
CA LEU A 7 5.45 -0.67 -26.29
C LEU A 7 5.57 -2.18 -26.13
N SER A 8 6.74 -2.72 -26.42
CA SER A 8 7.00 -4.14 -26.22
C SER A 8 7.13 -4.43 -24.72
N VAL A 9 6.28 -5.29 -24.19
CA VAL A 9 6.32 -5.74 -22.79
C VAL A 9 7.66 -6.40 -22.43
N THR A 10 8.35 -6.97 -23.42
CA THR A 10 9.63 -7.65 -23.23
C THR A 10 10.84 -6.72 -23.23
N LYS A 11 10.67 -5.46 -23.63
CA LYS A 11 11.74 -4.46 -23.61
C LYS A 11 11.74 -3.73 -22.26
N VAL A 12 12.92 -3.58 -21.66
CA VAL A 12 13.10 -2.77 -20.44
C VAL A 12 12.59 -1.34 -20.70
N PRO A 13 11.62 -0.85 -19.89
CA PRO A 13 10.96 0.43 -20.17
C PRO A 13 11.67 1.63 -19.55
N PHE A 14 12.86 1.43 -18.96
CA PHE A 14 13.56 2.42 -18.17
C PHE A 14 14.67 3.13 -18.94
N ALA A 15 14.95 4.38 -18.57
CA ALA A 15 16.18 5.07 -18.94
C ALA A 15 17.38 4.39 -18.25
N GLU A 16 18.57 4.62 -18.77
CA GLU A 16 19.81 4.08 -18.17
C GLU A 16 20.01 4.54 -16.72
N ARG A 17 19.54 5.77 -16.41
CA ARG A 17 19.71 6.40 -15.12
C ARG A 17 18.55 7.34 -14.80
N TYR A 18 18.15 7.37 -13.53
CA TYR A 18 17.18 8.31 -12.98
C TYR A 18 17.80 9.16 -11.86
N ASP A 19 17.63 10.45 -11.98
CA ASP A 19 17.95 11.48 -11.00
C ASP A 19 16.77 11.69 -10.02
N ASN A 20 16.93 12.49 -8.96
CA ASN A 20 15.82 12.93 -8.12
C ASN A 20 14.88 13.89 -8.89
N PHE A 21 13.63 13.99 -8.48
CA PHE A 21 12.71 15.01 -9.00
C PHE A 21 12.47 16.07 -7.92
N ILE A 22 13.10 17.23 -8.05
CA ILE A 22 13.09 18.31 -7.05
C ILE A 22 12.78 19.64 -7.73
N GLY A 23 11.84 20.42 -7.17
CA GLY A 23 11.51 21.73 -7.69
C GLY A 23 11.00 21.74 -9.14
N GLY A 24 10.35 20.64 -9.56
CA GLY A 24 9.82 20.47 -10.91
C GLY A 24 10.87 20.06 -11.96
N LYS A 25 12.05 19.60 -11.54
CA LYS A 25 13.16 19.20 -12.42
C LYS A 25 13.80 17.91 -11.96
N PHE A 26 14.38 17.16 -12.91
CA PHE A 26 15.26 16.03 -12.61
C PHE A 26 16.64 16.57 -12.25
N VAL A 27 17.14 16.23 -11.05
CA VAL A 27 18.37 16.77 -10.46
C VAL A 27 19.24 15.63 -9.97
N ALA A 28 20.50 15.61 -10.39
CA ALA A 28 21.46 14.62 -9.90
C ALA A 28 21.60 14.70 -8.36
N PRO A 29 21.85 13.54 -7.68
CA PRO A 29 22.10 13.58 -6.25
C PRO A 29 23.36 14.37 -5.94
N MET A 30 23.35 15.16 -4.85
CA MET A 30 24.44 16.10 -4.52
C MET A 30 25.79 15.41 -4.38
N ALA A 31 25.81 14.18 -3.85
CA ALA A 31 27.03 13.37 -3.74
C ALA A 31 27.44 12.69 -5.07
N GLY A 32 26.67 12.85 -6.14
CA GLY A 32 26.90 12.18 -7.43
C GLY A 32 26.81 10.67 -7.41
N LYS A 33 26.19 10.08 -6.37
CA LYS A 33 26.13 8.63 -6.18
C LYS A 33 24.84 8.05 -6.73
N TYR A 34 24.94 6.84 -7.27
CA TYR A 34 23.82 6.05 -7.77
C TYR A 34 23.92 4.61 -7.26
N PHE A 35 22.80 3.91 -7.22
CA PHE A 35 22.75 2.48 -6.95
C PHE A 35 22.07 1.76 -8.11
N ASP A 36 22.40 0.48 -8.25
CA ASP A 36 21.85 -0.37 -9.30
C ASP A 36 20.45 -0.84 -8.91
N ASN A 37 19.49 -0.70 -9.83
CA ASN A 37 18.16 -1.27 -9.71
C ASN A 37 18.08 -2.55 -10.54
N ALA A 38 17.86 -3.69 -9.88
CA ALA A 38 17.72 -4.98 -10.52
C ALA A 38 16.26 -5.35 -10.67
N SER A 39 15.84 -5.75 -11.88
CA SER A 39 14.49 -6.29 -12.06
C SER A 39 14.37 -7.67 -11.43
N PRO A 40 13.36 -7.91 -10.60
CA PRO A 40 13.10 -9.23 -10.02
C PRO A 40 12.69 -10.28 -11.06
N VAL A 41 12.25 -9.85 -12.23
CA VAL A 41 11.84 -10.73 -13.34
C VAL A 41 13.00 -11.57 -13.84
N THR A 42 14.19 -10.95 -13.98
CA THR A 42 15.39 -11.60 -14.54
C THR A 42 16.57 -11.63 -13.57
N GLY A 43 16.52 -10.86 -12.48
CA GLY A 43 17.64 -10.63 -11.59
C GLY A 43 18.73 -9.70 -12.16
N GLN A 44 18.52 -9.14 -13.34
CA GLN A 44 19.49 -8.28 -14.03
C GLN A 44 19.29 -6.81 -13.69
N ILE A 45 20.38 -6.03 -13.67
CA ILE A 45 20.33 -4.57 -13.51
C ILE A 45 19.66 -3.96 -14.75
N VAL A 46 18.63 -3.15 -14.52
CA VAL A 46 17.83 -2.51 -15.57
C VAL A 46 18.02 -1.00 -15.64
N CYS A 47 18.45 -0.38 -14.57
CA CYS A 47 18.80 1.06 -14.53
C CYS A 47 19.60 1.40 -13.29
N LYS A 48 20.06 2.65 -13.23
CA LYS A 48 20.68 3.27 -12.03
C LYS A 48 19.77 4.34 -11.45
N ILE A 49 19.71 4.39 -10.12
CA ILE A 49 18.85 5.33 -9.38
C ILE A 49 19.71 6.20 -8.47
N ALA A 50 19.33 7.47 -8.31
CA ALA A 50 20.00 8.40 -7.43
C ALA A 50 20.08 7.84 -6.00
N ARG A 51 21.29 7.85 -5.40
CA ARG A 51 21.54 7.49 -4.01
C ARG A 51 21.72 8.77 -3.22
N SER A 52 20.62 9.26 -2.71
CA SER A 52 20.53 10.51 -1.97
C SER A 52 20.87 10.35 -0.49
N ASP A 53 21.24 11.45 0.11
CA ASP A 53 21.49 11.58 1.54
C ASP A 53 20.69 12.75 2.15
N ALA A 54 21.06 13.17 3.35
CA ALA A 54 20.40 14.27 4.06
C ALA A 54 20.46 15.61 3.30
N GLN A 55 21.47 15.85 2.47
CA GLN A 55 21.60 17.10 1.73
C GLN A 55 20.55 17.17 0.60
N ASP A 56 20.29 16.05 -0.08
CA ASP A 56 19.25 15.96 -1.11
C ASP A 56 17.85 16.12 -0.49
N VAL A 57 17.64 15.55 0.71
CA VAL A 57 16.38 15.74 1.47
C VAL A 57 16.19 17.21 1.83
N GLU A 58 17.22 17.91 2.29
CA GLU A 58 17.14 19.35 2.59
C GLU A 58 16.84 20.17 1.34
N ALA A 59 17.45 19.86 0.19
CA ALA A 59 17.15 20.54 -1.08
C ALA A 59 15.68 20.33 -1.50
N ALA A 60 15.12 19.12 -1.32
CA ALA A 60 13.71 18.84 -1.57
C ALA A 60 12.78 19.61 -0.61
N LEU A 61 13.17 19.70 0.67
CA LEU A 61 12.45 20.50 1.66
C LEU A 61 12.51 22.00 1.34
N ASP A 62 13.63 22.53 0.86
CA ASP A 62 13.74 23.92 0.40
C ASP A 62 12.75 24.21 -0.73
N ALA A 63 12.70 23.34 -1.75
CA ALA A 63 11.76 23.47 -2.86
C ALA A 63 10.30 23.40 -2.38
N ALA A 64 9.97 22.46 -1.47
CA ALA A 64 8.64 22.32 -0.92
C ALA A 64 8.23 23.55 -0.09
N HIS A 65 9.13 24.09 0.74
CA HIS A 65 8.87 25.28 1.54
C HIS A 65 8.71 26.55 0.70
N ALA A 66 9.41 26.65 -0.42
CA ALA A 66 9.23 27.76 -1.36
C ALA A 66 7.84 27.74 -2.02
N ALA A 67 7.29 26.56 -2.29
CA ALA A 67 5.99 26.39 -2.95
C ALA A 67 4.78 26.42 -1.99
N LYS A 68 4.94 26.05 -0.71
CA LYS A 68 3.82 25.74 0.21
C LYS A 68 2.79 26.84 0.37
N VAL A 69 3.21 28.12 0.37
CA VAL A 69 2.29 29.26 0.60
C VAL A 69 1.40 29.46 -0.62
N ALA A 70 1.99 29.47 -1.80
CA ALA A 70 1.24 29.64 -3.05
C ALA A 70 0.29 28.44 -3.28
N TRP A 71 0.77 27.21 -3.11
CA TRP A 71 -0.03 26.01 -3.27
C TRP A 71 -1.17 25.91 -2.25
N GLY A 72 -0.90 26.16 -0.97
CA GLY A 72 -1.92 26.12 0.09
C GLY A 72 -3.02 27.19 -0.06
N ARG A 73 -2.79 28.24 -0.85
CA ARG A 73 -3.77 29.30 -1.16
C ARG A 73 -4.55 29.05 -2.44
N THR A 74 -4.21 28.02 -3.23
CA THR A 74 -5.01 27.67 -4.41
C THR A 74 -6.42 27.28 -4.00
N SER A 75 -7.38 27.54 -4.87
CA SER A 75 -8.77 27.13 -4.63
C SER A 75 -8.91 25.60 -4.66
N VAL A 76 -9.88 25.08 -3.93
CA VAL A 76 -10.21 23.64 -3.97
C VAL A 76 -10.57 23.18 -5.39
N ALA A 77 -11.20 24.07 -6.19
CA ALA A 77 -11.55 23.78 -7.59
C ALA A 77 -10.28 23.61 -8.46
N GLU A 78 -9.28 24.44 -8.26
CA GLU A 78 -8.01 24.38 -8.98
C GLU A 78 -7.24 23.11 -8.62
N ARG A 79 -7.13 22.76 -7.32
CA ARG A 79 -6.49 21.52 -6.88
C ARG A 79 -7.23 20.29 -7.45
N ALA A 80 -8.56 20.28 -7.39
CA ALA A 80 -9.35 19.19 -7.98
C ALA A 80 -9.11 19.04 -9.50
N ALA A 81 -9.02 20.14 -10.24
CA ALA A 81 -8.71 20.11 -11.67
C ALA A 81 -7.30 19.57 -11.95
N ILE A 82 -6.32 19.90 -11.11
CA ILE A 82 -4.96 19.36 -11.20
C ILE A 82 -4.93 17.85 -10.94
N LEU A 83 -5.61 17.37 -9.88
CA LEU A 83 -5.67 15.95 -9.58
C LEU A 83 -6.34 15.15 -10.72
N ASN A 84 -7.41 15.68 -11.31
CA ASN A 84 -8.05 15.05 -12.47
C ASN A 84 -7.10 15.00 -13.67
N ARG A 85 -6.32 16.07 -13.95
CA ARG A 85 -5.30 16.04 -15.02
C ARG A 85 -4.22 14.99 -14.77
N ILE A 86 -3.80 14.78 -13.51
CA ILE A 86 -2.88 13.68 -13.16
C ILE A 86 -3.54 12.34 -13.50
N ALA A 87 -4.78 12.12 -13.08
CA ALA A 87 -5.53 10.89 -13.36
C ALA A 87 -5.68 10.64 -14.86
N ASP A 88 -6.07 11.66 -15.63
CA ASP A 88 -6.21 11.57 -17.10
C ASP A 88 -4.87 11.24 -17.77
N ARG A 89 -3.78 11.88 -17.33
CA ARG A 89 -2.44 11.62 -17.84
C ARG A 89 -1.96 10.20 -17.52
N MET A 90 -2.29 9.67 -16.35
CA MET A 90 -2.02 8.27 -15.99
C MET A 90 -2.83 7.31 -16.85
N GLU A 91 -4.11 7.60 -17.10
CA GLU A 91 -4.97 6.78 -17.95
C GLU A 91 -4.49 6.74 -19.40
N ASP A 92 -4.09 7.88 -19.96
CA ASP A 92 -3.48 7.99 -21.29
C ASP A 92 -2.16 7.21 -21.42
N ASN A 93 -1.46 6.98 -20.31
CA ASN A 93 -0.18 6.26 -20.26
C ASN A 93 -0.26 4.93 -19.48
N LEU A 94 -1.45 4.38 -19.30
CA LEU A 94 -1.71 3.17 -18.48
C LEU A 94 -0.78 2.03 -18.89
N GLU A 95 -0.65 1.75 -20.18
CA GLU A 95 0.18 0.67 -20.67
C GLU A 95 1.68 0.85 -20.35
N ARG A 96 2.21 2.07 -20.52
CA ARG A 96 3.60 2.38 -20.16
C ARG A 96 3.86 2.18 -18.67
N LEU A 97 2.93 2.63 -17.83
CA LEU A 97 3.01 2.49 -16.38
C LEU A 97 2.87 1.03 -15.94
N ALA A 98 1.97 0.26 -16.56
CA ALA A 98 1.78 -1.15 -16.25
C ALA A 98 3.04 -1.98 -16.55
N ILE A 99 3.67 -1.73 -17.69
CA ILE A 99 4.94 -2.37 -18.06
C ILE A 99 6.04 -1.98 -17.06
N ALA A 100 6.13 -0.70 -16.69
CA ALA A 100 7.12 -0.23 -15.72
C ALA A 100 6.94 -0.88 -14.34
N GLU A 101 5.71 -0.94 -13.81
CA GLU A 101 5.41 -1.62 -12.54
C GLU A 101 5.78 -3.11 -12.59
N THR A 102 5.45 -3.81 -13.69
CA THR A 102 5.78 -5.23 -13.85
C THR A 102 7.28 -5.48 -13.86
N TRP A 103 8.06 -4.67 -14.57
CA TRP A 103 9.51 -4.81 -14.62
C TRP A 103 10.20 -4.46 -13.32
N ASP A 104 9.70 -3.44 -12.61
CA ASP A 104 10.30 -2.92 -11.37
C ASP A 104 9.97 -3.80 -10.15
N ASN A 105 8.73 -4.30 -10.07
CA ASN A 105 8.24 -5.05 -8.91
C ASN A 105 8.21 -6.57 -9.12
N GLY A 106 8.08 -7.06 -10.36
CA GLY A 106 7.95 -8.48 -10.68
C GLY A 106 6.52 -9.02 -10.69
N LYS A 107 5.51 -8.21 -10.39
CA LYS A 107 4.09 -8.64 -10.43
C LYS A 107 3.59 -8.85 -11.86
N PRO A 108 2.57 -9.72 -12.06
CA PRO A 108 2.03 -9.97 -13.38
C PRO A 108 1.42 -8.74 -14.03
N ILE A 109 1.69 -8.54 -15.33
CA ILE A 109 1.15 -7.43 -16.13
C ILE A 109 -0.39 -7.38 -16.10
N ARG A 110 -1.06 -8.52 -15.95
CA ARG A 110 -2.51 -8.59 -15.81
C ARG A 110 -3.01 -7.86 -14.55
N GLU A 111 -2.25 -7.88 -13.45
CA GLU A 111 -2.61 -7.22 -12.19
C GLU A 111 -2.34 -5.72 -12.28
N THR A 112 -1.20 -5.31 -12.83
CA THR A 112 -0.89 -3.88 -13.00
C THR A 112 -1.90 -3.19 -13.90
N ARG A 113 -2.32 -3.84 -15.00
CA ARG A 113 -3.32 -3.29 -15.95
C ARG A 113 -4.74 -3.26 -15.39
N ALA A 114 -5.18 -4.33 -14.69
CA ALA A 114 -6.57 -4.51 -14.32
C ALA A 114 -6.89 -4.05 -12.89
N ALA A 115 -5.90 -3.92 -12.02
CA ALA A 115 -6.10 -3.57 -10.62
C ALA A 115 -5.28 -2.36 -10.19
N ASP A 116 -3.96 -2.42 -10.19
CA ASP A 116 -3.11 -1.40 -9.54
C ASP A 116 -3.30 -0.01 -10.14
N LEU A 117 -3.17 0.12 -11.45
CA LEU A 117 -3.26 1.41 -12.12
C LEU A 117 -4.69 1.98 -12.15
N PRO A 118 -5.74 1.19 -12.44
CA PRO A 118 -7.12 1.69 -12.30
C PRO A 118 -7.44 2.20 -10.90
N LEU A 119 -6.99 1.50 -9.84
CA LEU A 119 -7.15 1.94 -8.46
C LEU A 119 -6.36 3.21 -8.16
N ALA A 120 -5.12 3.32 -8.65
CA ALA A 120 -4.30 4.52 -8.49
C ALA A 120 -4.93 5.75 -9.15
N ILE A 121 -5.46 5.59 -10.36
CA ILE A 121 -6.17 6.63 -11.10
C ILE A 121 -7.45 7.06 -10.36
N ASP A 122 -8.24 6.07 -9.89
CA ASP A 122 -9.47 6.31 -9.14
C ASP A 122 -9.23 7.11 -7.85
N HIS A 123 -8.10 6.89 -7.16
CA HIS A 123 -7.76 7.65 -5.96
C HIS A 123 -7.57 9.15 -6.22
N PHE A 124 -6.92 9.52 -7.31
CA PHE A 124 -6.81 10.93 -7.68
C PHE A 124 -8.18 11.53 -8.01
N ARG A 125 -9.02 10.81 -8.76
CA ARG A 125 -10.39 11.26 -9.11
C ARG A 125 -11.27 11.38 -7.86
N TYR A 126 -11.17 10.40 -6.95
CA TYR A 126 -11.91 10.40 -5.70
C TYR A 126 -11.57 11.63 -4.84
N PHE A 127 -10.29 11.90 -4.57
CA PHE A 127 -9.90 13.03 -3.75
C PHE A 127 -10.11 14.39 -4.44
N ALA A 128 -10.11 14.45 -5.77
CA ALA A 128 -10.56 15.63 -6.51
C ALA A 128 -12.04 15.95 -6.24
N GLY A 129 -12.89 14.92 -6.12
CA GLY A 129 -14.29 15.07 -5.73
C GLY A 129 -14.46 15.43 -4.26
N VAL A 130 -13.77 14.70 -3.37
CA VAL A 130 -13.90 14.84 -1.91
C VAL A 130 -13.50 16.23 -1.43
N VAL A 131 -12.39 16.79 -1.93
CA VAL A 131 -11.94 18.12 -1.48
C VAL A 131 -12.94 19.23 -1.85
N ARG A 132 -13.69 19.06 -2.93
CA ARG A 132 -14.74 20.03 -3.33
C ARG A 132 -16.02 19.89 -2.50
N ALA A 133 -16.26 18.70 -1.93
CA ALA A 133 -17.41 18.40 -1.09
C ALA A 133 -17.11 18.59 0.40
N GLN A 134 -15.85 18.91 0.77
CA GLN A 134 -15.47 19.13 2.16
C GLN A 134 -16.03 20.48 2.65
N GLU A 135 -16.71 20.44 3.77
CA GLU A 135 -17.27 21.62 4.46
C GLU A 135 -16.54 21.85 5.77
N GLY A 136 -16.49 23.09 6.20
CA GLY A 136 -16.18 23.46 7.58
C GLY A 136 -17.44 23.42 8.44
N SER A 137 -17.34 23.89 9.68
CA SER A 137 -18.51 24.03 10.56
C SER A 137 -18.62 25.42 11.17
N ILE A 138 -19.85 25.81 11.47
CA ILE A 138 -20.18 27.02 12.24
C ILE A 138 -20.97 26.58 13.46
N GLY A 139 -20.60 27.07 14.64
CA GLY A 139 -21.32 26.86 15.90
C GLY A 139 -21.66 28.17 16.55
N GLU A 140 -22.91 28.38 16.93
CA GLU A 140 -23.35 29.50 17.75
C GLU A 140 -23.00 29.21 19.21
N ILE A 141 -22.21 30.08 19.85
CA ILE A 141 -21.84 29.95 21.25
C ILE A 141 -22.89 30.67 22.13
N ASP A 142 -23.22 31.89 21.72
CA ASP A 142 -24.29 32.71 22.24
C ASP A 142 -24.77 33.65 21.13
N HIS A 143 -25.72 34.54 21.43
CA HIS A 143 -26.31 35.47 20.47
C HIS A 143 -25.29 36.38 19.78
N ASP A 144 -24.17 36.69 20.43
CA ASP A 144 -23.15 37.62 19.93
C ASP A 144 -21.82 36.95 19.63
N THR A 145 -21.68 35.59 19.75
CA THR A 145 -20.40 34.88 19.57
C THR A 145 -20.57 33.66 18.69
N ILE A 146 -19.76 33.58 17.64
CA ILE A 146 -19.75 32.50 16.67
C ILE A 146 -18.40 31.80 16.64
N ALA A 147 -18.40 30.47 16.63
CA ALA A 147 -17.24 29.63 16.40
C ALA A 147 -17.23 29.16 14.93
N TYR A 148 -16.16 29.48 14.23
CA TYR A 148 -15.88 28.97 12.89
C TYR A 148 -14.80 27.89 12.96
N HIS A 149 -14.96 26.80 12.21
CA HIS A 149 -13.94 25.77 12.08
C HIS A 149 -13.49 25.67 10.62
N PHE A 150 -12.21 25.89 10.39
CA PHE A 150 -11.56 25.85 9.08
C PHE A 150 -10.64 24.65 9.01
N HIS A 151 -10.57 24.01 7.85
CA HIS A 151 -9.57 23.01 7.51
C HIS A 151 -8.42 23.68 6.79
N GLU A 152 -7.22 23.66 7.37
CA GLU A 152 -6.02 24.25 6.81
C GLU A 152 -5.00 23.17 6.42
N PRO A 153 -4.25 23.32 5.30
CA PRO A 153 -3.16 22.40 4.98
C PRO A 153 -2.10 22.39 6.09
N LEU A 154 -1.47 21.24 6.31
CA LEU A 154 -0.34 21.12 7.24
C LEU A 154 0.91 21.88 6.76
N GLY A 155 1.10 21.93 5.45
CA GLY A 155 2.23 22.63 4.81
C GLY A 155 3.13 21.69 4.02
N VAL A 156 4.25 21.24 4.59
CA VAL A 156 5.13 20.25 3.94
C VAL A 156 5.00 18.91 4.65
N VAL A 157 4.72 17.84 3.90
CA VAL A 157 4.58 16.50 4.43
C VAL A 157 5.61 15.55 3.82
N GLY A 158 6.21 14.71 4.66
CA GLY A 158 7.07 13.61 4.25
C GLY A 158 6.24 12.36 3.98
N GLN A 159 6.56 11.63 2.93
CA GLN A 159 5.92 10.36 2.59
C GLN A 159 6.97 9.32 2.24
N ILE A 160 6.88 8.13 2.84
CA ILE A 160 7.76 7.00 2.56
C ILE A 160 6.88 5.82 2.20
N ILE A 161 7.08 5.26 1.01
CA ILE A 161 6.22 4.21 0.43
C ILE A 161 6.97 2.89 0.29
N PRO A 162 6.24 1.75 0.33
CA PRO A 162 6.80 0.42 0.19
C PRO A 162 7.00 0.04 -1.29
N TRP A 163 7.57 -1.12 -1.47
CA TRP A 163 7.91 -1.69 -2.77
C TRP A 163 6.83 -2.62 -3.37
N ASN A 164 5.83 -3.04 -2.61
CA ASN A 164 4.87 -4.06 -3.09
C ASN A 164 3.77 -3.53 -4.02
N PHE A 165 3.41 -2.27 -3.91
CA PHE A 165 2.49 -1.54 -4.79
C PHE A 165 3.02 -0.12 -5.03
N PRO A 166 4.12 0.05 -5.77
CA PRO A 166 4.83 1.33 -5.83
C PRO A 166 3.93 2.51 -6.16
N LEU A 167 3.33 2.53 -7.35
CA LEU A 167 2.46 3.64 -7.79
C LEU A 167 1.17 3.74 -6.99
N LEU A 168 0.53 2.62 -6.67
CA LEU A 168 -0.71 2.65 -5.91
C LEU A 168 -0.51 3.25 -4.52
N MET A 169 0.56 2.87 -3.81
CA MET A 169 0.86 3.42 -2.47
C MET A 169 1.33 4.87 -2.53
N ALA A 170 2.02 5.27 -3.59
CA ALA A 170 2.28 6.69 -3.85
C ALA A 170 0.98 7.47 -4.01
N CYS A 171 0.06 7.00 -4.85
CA CYS A 171 -1.23 7.67 -5.10
C CYS A 171 -2.11 7.76 -3.87
N TRP A 172 -2.16 6.71 -3.02
CA TRP A 172 -2.92 6.73 -1.76
C TRP A 172 -2.50 7.87 -0.84
N LYS A 173 -1.21 8.19 -0.82
CA LYS A 173 -0.65 9.25 0.03
C LYS A 173 -0.62 10.61 -0.66
N LEU A 174 -0.31 10.65 -1.95
CA LEU A 174 -0.19 11.90 -2.72
C LEU A 174 -1.56 12.55 -2.95
N ALA A 175 -2.58 11.78 -3.37
CA ALA A 175 -3.86 12.34 -3.74
C ALA A 175 -4.51 13.14 -2.59
N PRO A 176 -4.68 12.62 -1.36
CA PRO A 176 -5.24 13.39 -0.25
C PRO A 176 -4.33 14.54 0.20
N ALA A 177 -3.00 14.36 0.20
CA ALA A 177 -2.08 15.40 0.62
C ALA A 177 -2.12 16.62 -0.33
N LEU A 178 -2.09 16.38 -1.63
CA LEU A 178 -2.20 17.41 -2.66
C LEU A 178 -3.58 18.07 -2.68
N ALA A 179 -4.66 17.27 -2.55
CA ALA A 179 -6.02 17.78 -2.42
C ALA A 179 -6.17 18.74 -1.25
N ALA A 180 -5.58 18.41 -0.11
CA ALA A 180 -5.58 19.25 1.09
C ALA A 180 -4.74 20.54 0.95
N GLY A 181 -3.90 20.65 -0.07
CA GLY A 181 -3.03 21.83 -0.30
C GLY A 181 -1.63 21.71 0.30
N ASN A 182 -1.16 20.50 0.61
CA ASN A 182 0.20 20.28 1.09
C ASN A 182 1.19 20.11 -0.06
N CYS A 183 2.43 20.52 0.17
CA CYS A 183 3.58 20.12 -0.62
C CYS A 183 4.18 18.81 -0.06
N VAL A 184 4.74 18.00 -0.93
CA VAL A 184 5.17 16.64 -0.59
C VAL A 184 6.64 16.43 -0.90
N VAL A 185 7.36 15.77 0.03
CA VAL A 185 8.64 15.12 -0.23
C VAL A 185 8.38 13.61 -0.11
N LEU A 186 8.44 12.90 -1.24
CA LEU A 186 8.20 11.47 -1.37
C LEU A 186 9.52 10.72 -1.47
N LYS A 187 9.69 9.67 -0.63
CA LYS A 187 10.78 8.70 -0.77
C LYS A 187 10.21 7.34 -1.20
N PRO A 188 10.44 6.91 -2.44
CA PRO A 188 10.14 5.55 -2.89
C PRO A 188 10.99 4.50 -2.16
N ALA A 189 10.54 3.24 -2.15
CA ALA A 189 11.37 2.13 -1.73
C ALA A 189 12.54 1.93 -2.70
N GLU A 190 13.70 1.59 -2.16
CA GLU A 190 14.92 1.37 -2.95
C GLU A 190 14.84 0.12 -3.85
N GLN A 191 13.90 -0.79 -3.58
CA GLN A 191 13.67 -1.98 -4.39
C GLN A 191 12.90 -1.68 -5.69
N THR A 192 12.01 -0.68 -5.68
CA THR A 192 11.10 -0.40 -6.80
C THR A 192 10.94 1.10 -7.07
N PRO A 193 12.03 1.83 -7.30
CA PRO A 193 11.98 3.27 -7.51
C PRO A 193 11.74 3.67 -8.98
N ALA A 194 12.04 2.78 -9.93
CA ALA A 194 12.07 3.15 -11.35
C ALA A 194 10.68 3.42 -11.92
N SER A 195 9.65 2.67 -11.56
CA SER A 195 8.27 2.91 -11.97
C SER A 195 7.75 4.27 -11.49
N ILE A 196 8.13 4.68 -10.27
CA ILE A 196 7.82 6.02 -9.73
C ILE A 196 8.48 7.12 -10.57
N MET A 197 9.71 6.91 -11.03
CA MET A 197 10.41 7.91 -11.86
C MET A 197 9.81 7.99 -13.27
N VAL A 198 9.37 6.87 -13.87
CA VAL A 198 8.58 6.88 -15.11
C VAL A 198 7.27 7.66 -14.94
N TRP A 199 6.58 7.47 -13.83
CA TRP A 199 5.39 8.26 -13.51
C TRP A 199 5.71 9.75 -13.33
N ALA A 200 6.80 10.08 -12.64
CA ALA A 200 7.25 11.46 -12.48
C ALA A 200 7.52 12.16 -13.83
N GLU A 201 8.14 11.47 -14.80
CA GLU A 201 8.31 11.98 -16.17
C GLU A 201 6.98 12.33 -16.84
N ILE A 202 5.97 11.45 -16.66
CA ILE A 202 4.65 11.60 -17.28
C ILE A 202 3.89 12.82 -16.74
N ILE A 203 4.08 13.17 -15.46
CA ILE A 203 3.32 14.24 -14.80
C ILE A 203 4.14 15.52 -14.53
N ALA A 204 5.40 15.57 -14.93
CA ALA A 204 6.37 16.61 -14.55
C ALA A 204 5.89 18.06 -14.82
N ASP A 205 5.06 18.25 -15.84
CA ASP A 205 4.52 19.56 -16.28
C ASP A 205 3.16 19.92 -15.65
N ILE A 206 2.58 19.06 -14.79
CA ILE A 206 1.22 19.26 -14.27
C ILE A 206 1.21 20.06 -12.97
N LEU A 207 2.11 19.73 -12.06
CA LEU A 207 2.21 20.36 -10.74
C LEU A 207 3.14 21.57 -10.77
N PRO A 208 2.84 22.65 -10.03
CA PRO A 208 3.78 23.73 -9.86
C PRO A 208 5.12 23.25 -9.25
N PRO A 209 6.25 23.85 -9.63
CA PRO A 209 7.56 23.49 -9.08
C PRO A 209 7.58 23.49 -7.54
N GLY A 210 8.11 22.42 -6.94
CA GLY A 210 8.22 22.25 -5.48
C GLY A 210 6.99 21.69 -4.78
N VAL A 211 5.83 21.57 -5.45
CA VAL A 211 4.63 20.96 -4.86
C VAL A 211 4.83 19.45 -4.63
N LEU A 212 5.48 18.78 -5.56
CA LEU A 212 5.95 17.40 -5.44
C LEU A 212 7.46 17.34 -5.61
N ASN A 213 8.12 16.65 -4.69
CA ASN A 213 9.56 16.38 -4.75
C ASN A 213 9.76 14.88 -4.44
N ILE A 214 10.60 14.19 -5.22
CA ILE A 214 10.89 12.78 -5.08
C ILE A 214 12.38 12.62 -4.85
N VAL A 215 12.75 12.04 -3.70
CA VAL A 215 14.13 11.78 -3.30
C VAL A 215 14.33 10.28 -3.18
N ASN A 216 15.15 9.71 -4.07
CA ASN A 216 15.49 8.30 -4.04
C ASN A 216 16.67 8.04 -3.09
N GLY A 217 16.75 6.84 -2.54
CA GLY A 217 17.84 6.46 -1.64
C GLY A 217 17.42 5.45 -0.59
N PHE A 218 18.38 5.06 0.24
CA PHE A 218 18.17 4.04 1.27
C PHE A 218 17.49 4.59 2.53
N GLY A 219 16.87 3.69 3.29
CA GLY A 219 16.11 4.04 4.48
C GLY A 219 16.88 4.88 5.50
N LEU A 220 18.14 4.52 5.81
CA LEU A 220 18.98 5.26 6.77
C LEU A 220 19.56 6.56 6.19
N GLU A 221 19.82 6.61 4.87
CA GLU A 221 20.52 7.72 4.22
C GLU A 221 19.57 8.87 3.86
N ALA A 222 18.35 8.56 3.35
CA ALA A 222 17.34 9.53 2.94
C ALA A 222 16.06 9.46 3.79
N GLY A 223 15.60 8.25 4.15
CA GLY A 223 14.36 8.05 4.90
C GLY A 223 14.41 8.59 6.32
N LYS A 224 15.46 8.28 7.08
CA LYS A 224 15.66 8.78 8.45
C LYS A 224 15.77 10.30 8.50
N PRO A 225 16.61 10.97 7.69
CA PRO A 225 16.65 12.44 7.64
C PRO A 225 15.28 13.06 7.35
N LEU A 226 14.49 12.50 6.42
CA LEU A 226 13.14 12.98 6.15
C LEU A 226 12.21 12.81 7.35
N ALA A 227 12.18 11.61 7.97
CA ALA A 227 11.27 11.30 9.07
C ALA A 227 11.61 12.04 10.37
N SER A 228 12.86 12.47 10.57
CA SER A 228 13.31 13.23 11.74
C SER A 228 13.42 14.73 11.51
N SER A 229 13.10 15.23 10.29
CA SER A 229 13.26 16.64 9.97
C SER A 229 12.23 17.51 10.71
N PRO A 230 12.64 18.56 11.44
CA PRO A 230 11.71 19.53 12.04
C PRO A 230 10.98 20.37 11.00
N ARG A 231 11.33 20.21 9.72
CA ARG A 231 10.77 20.99 8.61
C ARG A 231 9.56 20.33 7.96
N ILE A 232 9.17 19.10 8.38
CA ILE A 232 7.93 18.47 7.94
C ILE A 232 6.87 18.58 9.03
N ALA A 233 5.62 18.78 8.61
CA ALA A 233 4.47 18.88 9.52
C ALA A 233 3.81 17.52 9.79
N LYS A 234 4.15 16.49 9.00
CA LYS A 234 3.65 15.12 9.12
C LYS A 234 4.57 14.17 8.38
N ILE A 235 4.64 12.92 8.85
CA ILE A 235 5.20 11.79 8.10
C ILE A 235 4.11 10.73 7.88
N ALA A 236 3.94 10.28 6.64
CA ALA A 236 3.12 9.14 6.28
C ALA A 236 4.02 8.00 5.81
N PHE A 237 3.91 6.84 6.43
CA PHE A 237 4.73 5.67 6.16
C PHE A 237 3.87 4.45 5.89
N THR A 238 4.23 3.68 4.87
CA THR A 238 3.74 2.31 4.67
C THR A 238 4.94 1.38 4.51
N GLY A 239 4.96 0.30 5.28
CA GLY A 239 6.04 -0.68 5.23
C GLY A 239 5.99 -1.69 6.37
N GLU A 240 7.14 -2.27 6.67
CA GLU A 240 7.29 -3.29 7.71
C GLU A 240 7.13 -2.69 9.12
N THR A 241 6.56 -3.47 10.05
CA THR A 241 6.20 -3.02 11.40
C THR A 241 7.42 -2.54 12.21
N THR A 242 8.58 -3.18 12.07
CA THR A 242 9.81 -2.76 12.77
C THR A 242 10.27 -1.38 12.29
N THR A 243 10.23 -1.15 10.97
CA THR A 243 10.54 0.15 10.39
C THR A 243 9.52 1.21 10.81
N GLY A 244 8.23 0.86 10.90
CA GLY A 244 7.20 1.77 11.41
C GLY A 244 7.47 2.26 12.84
N ARG A 245 7.95 1.38 13.72
CA ARG A 245 8.37 1.77 15.09
C ARG A 245 9.55 2.76 15.05
N LEU A 246 10.53 2.54 14.16
CA LEU A 246 11.66 3.48 13.98
C LEU A 246 11.18 4.84 13.46
N ILE A 247 10.24 4.86 12.49
CA ILE A 247 9.64 6.11 11.99
C ILE A 247 8.97 6.89 13.13
N MET A 248 8.20 6.23 14.01
CA MET A 248 7.61 6.88 15.19
C MET A 248 8.70 7.46 16.12
N GLN A 249 9.79 6.72 16.36
CA GLN A 249 10.90 7.20 17.19
C GLN A 249 11.57 8.43 16.57
N TYR A 250 11.79 8.46 15.26
CA TYR A 250 12.35 9.62 14.57
C TYR A 250 11.42 10.83 14.64
N ALA A 251 10.14 10.63 14.36
CA ALA A 251 9.14 11.69 14.35
C ALA A 251 8.90 12.27 15.75
N SER A 252 8.98 11.47 16.81
CA SER A 252 8.71 11.87 18.20
C SER A 252 9.64 12.98 18.71
N GLN A 253 10.87 13.07 18.18
CA GLN A 253 11.84 14.09 18.58
C GLN A 253 11.34 15.52 18.31
N ASN A 254 10.52 15.71 17.27
CA ASN A 254 9.97 16.99 16.86
C ASN A 254 8.44 17.05 16.96
N LEU A 255 7.80 16.09 17.67
CA LEU A 255 6.34 15.96 17.80
C LEU A 255 5.62 15.90 16.45
N ILE A 256 6.25 15.28 15.45
CA ILE A 256 5.69 15.15 14.09
C ILE A 256 4.58 14.11 14.12
N PRO A 257 3.33 14.45 13.74
CA PRO A 257 2.25 13.49 13.57
C PRO A 257 2.60 12.41 12.54
N VAL A 258 2.20 11.17 12.84
CA VAL A 258 2.44 10.03 11.96
C VAL A 258 1.15 9.37 11.52
N THR A 259 1.10 8.88 10.27
CA THR A 259 0.19 7.81 9.85
C THR A 259 1.02 6.63 9.41
N LEU A 260 0.68 5.44 9.90
CA LEU A 260 1.44 4.22 9.67
C LEU A 260 0.49 3.15 9.13
N GLU A 261 0.84 2.57 7.99
CA GLU A 261 0.25 1.35 7.47
C GLU A 261 1.33 0.26 7.48
N LEU A 262 1.11 -0.76 8.31
CA LEU A 262 2.15 -1.73 8.64
C LEU A 262 1.72 -3.15 8.26
N GLY A 263 2.48 -4.13 8.73
CA GLY A 263 2.27 -5.52 8.40
C GLY A 263 0.97 -6.13 8.92
N GLY A 264 0.67 -7.33 8.43
CA GLY A 264 -0.50 -8.10 8.80
C GLY A 264 -0.25 -9.60 8.84
N LYS A 265 -1.15 -10.32 9.52
CA LYS A 265 -1.25 -11.78 9.49
C LYS A 265 -2.72 -12.15 9.44
N SER A 266 -3.35 -11.78 8.34
CA SER A 266 -4.80 -11.74 8.19
C SER A 266 -5.42 -13.13 8.21
N PRO A 267 -6.41 -13.38 9.10
CA PRO A 267 -7.19 -14.61 9.08
C PRO A 267 -8.19 -14.58 7.92
N ASN A 268 -8.40 -15.75 7.30
CA ASN A 268 -9.40 -16.00 6.27
C ASN A 268 -10.21 -17.22 6.72
N ILE A 269 -11.47 -17.03 7.10
CA ILE A 269 -12.27 -18.00 7.86
C ILE A 269 -13.33 -18.61 6.95
N PHE A 270 -13.33 -19.93 6.84
CA PHE A 270 -14.27 -20.71 5.99
C PHE A 270 -15.16 -21.58 6.86
N PHE A 271 -16.45 -21.22 6.97
CA PHE A 271 -17.42 -21.94 7.77
C PHE A 271 -18.00 -23.17 7.06
N ASN A 272 -18.60 -24.06 7.84
CA ASN A 272 -19.12 -25.34 7.36
C ASN A 272 -20.19 -25.21 6.28
N ASP A 273 -20.97 -24.14 6.28
CA ASP A 273 -22.03 -23.88 5.31
C ASP A 273 -21.51 -23.48 3.90
N VAL A 274 -20.21 -23.19 3.77
CA VAL A 274 -19.58 -22.90 2.46
C VAL A 274 -19.74 -24.06 1.48
N THR A 275 -19.64 -25.29 1.98
CA THR A 275 -19.73 -26.51 1.17
C THR A 275 -21.12 -27.13 1.14
N ALA A 276 -22.17 -26.46 1.67
CA ALA A 276 -23.54 -26.98 1.72
C ALA A 276 -24.07 -27.35 0.33
N GLU A 277 -23.70 -26.59 -0.67
CA GLU A 277 -24.01 -26.83 -2.09
C GLU A 277 -22.70 -26.85 -2.90
N ASP A 278 -22.71 -27.56 -4.03
CA ASP A 278 -21.60 -27.55 -5.01
C ASP A 278 -21.94 -26.56 -6.12
N ASP A 279 -21.76 -25.27 -5.82
CA ASP A 279 -22.18 -24.13 -6.63
C ASP A 279 -21.08 -23.08 -6.77
N ASP A 280 -21.40 -21.97 -7.48
CA ASP A 280 -20.51 -20.83 -7.69
C ASP A 280 -20.05 -20.19 -6.38
N PHE A 281 -20.83 -20.27 -5.30
CA PHE A 281 -20.42 -19.73 -4.01
C PHE A 281 -19.29 -20.54 -3.39
N PHE A 282 -19.37 -21.85 -3.45
CA PHE A 282 -18.28 -22.72 -2.98
C PHE A 282 -17.01 -22.48 -3.83
N ASP A 283 -17.16 -22.41 -5.16
CA ASP A 283 -16.01 -22.11 -6.04
C ASP A 283 -15.40 -20.75 -5.75
N LYS A 284 -16.21 -19.73 -5.50
CA LYS A 284 -15.79 -18.40 -5.07
C LYS A 284 -15.03 -18.42 -3.74
N ALA A 285 -15.45 -19.22 -2.78
CA ALA A 285 -14.73 -19.39 -1.52
C ALA A 285 -13.36 -20.06 -1.72
N ILE A 286 -13.27 -21.03 -2.65
CA ILE A 286 -11.98 -21.62 -3.06
C ILE A 286 -11.08 -20.56 -3.73
N GLU A 287 -11.62 -19.67 -4.57
CA GLU A 287 -10.87 -18.51 -5.07
C GLU A 287 -10.40 -17.62 -3.92
N GLY A 288 -11.27 -17.36 -2.93
CA GLY A 288 -10.92 -16.61 -1.73
C GLY A 288 -9.78 -17.24 -0.93
N PHE A 289 -9.67 -18.58 -0.93
CA PHE A 289 -8.53 -19.26 -0.32
C PHE A 289 -7.22 -18.99 -1.09
N VAL A 290 -7.22 -19.08 -2.42
CA VAL A 290 -5.98 -18.92 -3.22
C VAL A 290 -5.54 -17.48 -3.36
N MET A 291 -6.31 -16.51 -2.87
CA MET A 291 -5.92 -15.09 -2.83
C MET A 291 -4.63 -14.80 -2.05
N PHE A 292 -4.11 -15.77 -1.29
CA PHE A 292 -2.79 -15.65 -0.67
C PHE A 292 -1.65 -15.55 -1.70
N ALA A 293 -1.88 -15.98 -2.93
CA ALA A 293 -0.90 -15.93 -4.01
C ALA A 293 -1.00 -14.66 -4.88
N LEU A 294 -2.09 -13.85 -4.73
CA LEU A 294 -2.23 -12.59 -5.45
C LEU A 294 -1.03 -11.68 -5.15
N ASN A 295 -0.53 -10.97 -6.16
CA ASN A 295 0.66 -10.12 -6.05
C ASN A 295 1.85 -10.87 -5.40
N GLN A 296 2.10 -12.12 -5.74
CA GLN A 296 3.11 -13.02 -5.18
C GLN A 296 3.02 -13.17 -3.64
N GLY A 297 1.85 -12.92 -3.04
CA GLY A 297 1.66 -12.89 -1.59
C GLY A 297 2.26 -11.66 -0.91
N GLU A 298 2.79 -10.71 -1.66
CA GLU A 298 3.41 -9.47 -1.19
C GLU A 298 2.35 -8.40 -0.94
N VAL A 299 1.37 -8.74 -0.11
CA VAL A 299 0.23 -7.89 0.25
C VAL A 299 0.12 -7.81 1.77
N CYS A 300 0.05 -6.59 2.31
CA CYS A 300 -0.06 -6.38 3.76
C CYS A 300 -1.30 -7.04 4.38
N THR A 301 -2.38 -7.17 3.61
CA THR A 301 -3.61 -7.90 3.99
C THR A 301 -3.66 -9.32 3.44
N CYS A 302 -2.55 -9.88 2.99
CA CYS A 302 -2.50 -11.25 2.48
C CYS A 302 -3.26 -12.20 3.43
N PRO A 303 -4.24 -13.01 2.93
CA PRO A 303 -4.97 -13.98 3.74
C PRO A 303 -4.08 -15.18 4.09
N SER A 304 -3.02 -14.91 4.85
CA SER A 304 -1.91 -15.83 5.10
C SER A 304 -2.18 -16.84 6.21
N ARG A 305 -3.34 -16.72 6.92
CA ARG A 305 -3.86 -17.74 7.82
C ARG A 305 -5.25 -18.18 7.34
N ALA A 306 -5.40 -19.42 6.89
CA ALA A 306 -6.70 -19.99 6.55
C ALA A 306 -7.23 -20.83 7.72
N LEU A 307 -8.40 -20.45 8.23
CA LEU A 307 -9.11 -21.17 9.28
C LEU A 307 -10.29 -21.89 8.62
N VAL A 308 -10.25 -23.22 8.58
CA VAL A 308 -11.25 -24.03 7.90
C VAL A 308 -12.04 -24.84 8.94
N HIS A 309 -13.39 -24.78 8.88
CA HIS A 309 -14.20 -25.56 9.79
C HIS A 309 -13.90 -27.07 9.65
N ALA A 310 -13.75 -27.78 10.76
CA ALA A 310 -13.29 -29.18 10.78
C ALA A 310 -14.18 -30.12 9.93
N ASP A 311 -15.52 -29.90 9.93
CA ASP A 311 -16.46 -30.74 9.20
C ASP A 311 -16.31 -30.68 7.68
N ILE A 312 -15.70 -29.60 7.14
CA ILE A 312 -15.55 -29.45 5.70
C ILE A 312 -14.10 -29.57 5.24
N TYR A 313 -13.16 -29.76 6.16
CA TYR A 313 -11.73 -29.64 5.91
C TYR A 313 -11.27 -30.47 4.71
N ASP A 314 -11.57 -31.75 4.68
CA ASP A 314 -11.08 -32.65 3.61
C ASP A 314 -11.61 -32.25 2.24
N ARG A 315 -12.94 -32.02 2.12
CA ARG A 315 -13.59 -31.61 0.87
C ARG A 315 -13.11 -30.24 0.40
N PHE A 316 -12.94 -29.31 1.35
CA PHE A 316 -12.49 -27.94 1.05
C PHE A 316 -11.04 -27.97 0.58
N MET A 317 -10.14 -28.64 1.32
CA MET A 317 -8.72 -28.68 1.02
C MET A 317 -8.40 -29.46 -0.26
N GLU A 318 -9.13 -30.52 -0.58
CA GLU A 318 -9.00 -31.21 -1.87
C GLU A 318 -9.19 -30.22 -3.04
N ARG A 319 -10.26 -29.41 -3.04
CA ARG A 319 -10.52 -28.41 -4.09
C ARG A 319 -9.51 -27.27 -4.05
N ALA A 320 -9.17 -26.79 -2.86
CA ALA A 320 -8.22 -25.69 -2.67
C ALA A 320 -6.83 -26.06 -3.20
N LEU A 321 -6.31 -27.23 -2.87
CA LEU A 321 -5.00 -27.69 -3.35
C LEU A 321 -4.99 -27.93 -4.86
N LYS A 322 -6.08 -28.44 -5.42
CA LYS A 322 -6.24 -28.54 -6.88
C LYS A 322 -6.20 -27.17 -7.55
N ARG A 323 -6.84 -26.15 -6.95
CA ARG A 323 -6.79 -24.76 -7.45
C ARG A 323 -5.39 -24.15 -7.30
N VAL A 324 -4.67 -24.41 -6.19
CA VAL A 324 -3.27 -23.98 -6.00
C VAL A 324 -2.37 -24.59 -7.07
N ALA A 325 -2.52 -25.88 -7.36
CA ALA A 325 -1.75 -26.56 -8.40
C ALA A 325 -2.02 -26.02 -9.82
N ALA A 326 -3.16 -25.37 -10.05
CA ALA A 326 -3.54 -24.76 -11.31
C ALA A 326 -3.03 -23.32 -11.47
N ILE A 327 -2.39 -22.74 -10.44
CA ILE A 327 -1.81 -21.38 -10.52
C ILE A 327 -0.67 -21.40 -11.53
N LYS A 328 -0.79 -20.62 -12.60
CA LYS A 328 0.25 -20.46 -13.59
C LYS A 328 1.31 -19.48 -13.08
N GLN A 329 2.44 -20.01 -12.61
CA GLN A 329 3.63 -19.23 -12.30
C GLN A 329 4.53 -19.15 -13.54
N GLY A 330 5.10 -17.97 -13.81
CA GLY A 330 5.94 -17.80 -15.01
C GLY A 330 6.36 -16.36 -15.24
N ASP A 331 6.62 -16.03 -16.50
CA ASP A 331 6.97 -14.69 -16.93
C ASP A 331 5.87 -13.67 -16.58
N PRO A 332 6.12 -12.72 -15.70
CA PRO A 332 5.10 -11.74 -15.32
C PRO A 332 4.71 -10.80 -16.48
N ARG A 333 5.49 -10.77 -17.55
CA ARG A 333 5.19 -10.01 -18.78
C ARG A 333 4.15 -10.72 -19.67
N ASP A 334 3.93 -12.02 -19.48
CA ASP A 334 2.85 -12.78 -20.13
C ASP A 334 1.52 -12.51 -19.42
N ALA A 335 0.52 -12.01 -20.15
CA ALA A 335 -0.81 -11.69 -19.62
C ALA A 335 -1.57 -12.91 -19.04
N THR A 336 -1.14 -14.13 -19.33
CA THR A 336 -1.73 -15.36 -18.77
C THR A 336 -1.06 -15.83 -17.48
N THR A 337 0.07 -15.24 -17.09
CA THR A 337 0.75 -15.53 -15.83
C THR A 337 -0.09 -15.04 -14.66
N MET A 338 -0.25 -15.89 -13.64
CA MET A 338 -1.05 -15.59 -12.44
C MET A 338 -0.20 -15.15 -11.26
N ILE A 339 1.05 -15.57 -11.18
CA ILE A 339 2.00 -15.21 -10.13
C ILE A 339 3.38 -14.97 -10.74
N GLY A 340 3.99 -13.85 -10.39
CA GLY A 340 5.29 -13.39 -10.87
C GLY A 340 6.44 -13.64 -9.90
N ALA A 341 7.44 -12.75 -9.94
CA ALA A 341 8.64 -12.79 -9.09
C ALA A 341 8.44 -12.01 -7.80
N GLN A 342 9.16 -12.37 -6.74
CA GLN A 342 9.29 -11.58 -5.51
C GLN A 342 10.08 -10.30 -5.78
N ALA A 343 9.75 -9.21 -5.10
CA ALA A 343 10.29 -7.89 -5.43
C ALA A 343 11.83 -7.77 -5.29
N SER A 344 12.49 -8.62 -4.53
CA SER A 344 13.95 -8.58 -4.36
C SER A 344 14.53 -9.93 -3.96
N GLY A 345 15.85 -10.10 -4.13
CA GLY A 345 16.59 -11.27 -3.64
C GLY A 345 16.58 -11.39 -2.12
N GLU A 346 16.55 -10.26 -1.41
CA GLU A 346 16.40 -10.22 0.05
C GLU A 346 15.03 -10.79 0.47
N GLN A 347 13.96 -10.37 -0.19
CA GLN A 347 12.62 -10.87 0.08
C GLN A 347 12.48 -12.36 -0.27
N LEU A 348 13.05 -12.81 -1.39
CA LEU A 348 13.16 -14.23 -1.73
C LEU A 348 13.82 -15.02 -0.59
N SER A 349 14.95 -14.56 -0.11
CA SER A 349 15.72 -15.22 0.98
C SER A 349 14.91 -15.26 2.28
N LYS A 350 14.20 -14.17 2.63
CA LYS A 350 13.31 -14.10 3.79
C LYS A 350 12.20 -15.15 3.69
N ILE A 351 11.51 -15.22 2.56
CA ILE A 351 10.40 -16.18 2.37
C ILE A 351 10.90 -17.61 2.49
N LEU A 352 12.02 -17.96 1.84
CA LEU A 352 12.59 -19.30 1.90
C LEU A 352 13.00 -19.67 3.34
N SER A 353 13.55 -18.73 4.10
CA SER A 353 13.88 -18.95 5.52
C SER A 353 12.65 -19.27 6.37
N TYR A 354 11.51 -18.62 6.12
CA TYR A 354 10.24 -18.93 6.81
C TYR A 354 9.65 -20.27 6.38
N ILE A 355 9.82 -20.66 5.13
CA ILE A 355 9.44 -22.02 4.66
C ILE A 355 10.23 -23.07 5.43
N ASP A 356 11.52 -22.87 5.64
CA ASP A 356 12.38 -23.79 6.41
C ASP A 356 12.00 -23.77 7.90
N ILE A 357 11.71 -22.62 8.49
CA ILE A 357 11.21 -22.48 9.86
C ILE A 357 9.92 -23.30 10.04
N GLY A 358 8.96 -23.18 9.12
CA GLY A 358 7.71 -23.93 9.16
C GLY A 358 7.95 -25.45 9.18
N LYS A 359 8.84 -25.94 8.30
CA LYS A 359 9.23 -27.36 8.28
C LYS A 359 9.91 -27.80 9.58
N GLN A 360 10.80 -26.97 10.14
CA GLN A 360 11.51 -27.26 11.39
C GLN A 360 10.58 -27.28 12.60
N GLU A 361 9.53 -26.45 12.62
CA GLU A 361 8.50 -26.45 13.65
C GLU A 361 7.48 -27.59 13.50
N GLY A 362 7.59 -28.41 12.44
CA GLY A 362 6.75 -29.57 12.19
C GLY A 362 5.46 -29.25 11.43
N ALA A 363 5.35 -28.06 10.80
CA ALA A 363 4.24 -27.79 9.89
C ALA A 363 4.32 -28.70 8.66
N LYS A 364 3.19 -29.31 8.29
CA LYS A 364 3.11 -30.20 7.14
C LYS A 364 2.99 -29.38 5.86
N VAL A 365 3.87 -29.59 4.89
CA VAL A 365 3.80 -28.99 3.58
C VAL A 365 2.74 -29.73 2.74
N LEU A 366 1.66 -29.03 2.36
CA LEU A 366 0.60 -29.58 1.51
C LEU A 366 0.81 -29.25 0.03
N ALA A 367 1.49 -28.13 -0.27
CA ALA A 367 1.86 -27.73 -1.63
C ALA A 367 3.08 -26.81 -1.61
N GLY A 368 3.84 -26.74 -2.69
CA GLY A 368 5.01 -25.88 -2.83
C GLY A 368 6.16 -26.25 -1.88
N GLY A 369 6.70 -25.28 -1.17
CA GLY A 369 7.71 -25.47 -0.14
C GLY A 369 9.14 -25.20 -0.56
N GLY A 370 9.35 -24.39 -1.63
CA GLY A 370 10.68 -24.05 -2.11
C GLY A 370 10.72 -22.95 -3.16
N ARG A 371 11.90 -22.70 -3.67
CA ARG A 371 12.12 -21.80 -4.81
C ARG A 371 11.48 -22.42 -6.06
N ALA A 372 10.89 -21.58 -6.91
CA ALA A 372 10.48 -22.01 -8.23
C ALA A 372 11.63 -21.77 -9.20
N GLU A 373 12.02 -22.80 -9.92
CA GLU A 373 13.08 -22.75 -10.94
C GLU A 373 12.45 -22.54 -12.31
N LEU A 374 12.73 -21.38 -12.91
CA LEU A 374 12.30 -21.03 -14.26
C LEU A 374 13.50 -21.03 -15.20
N ALA A 375 13.25 -21.30 -16.48
CA ALA A 375 14.29 -21.40 -17.49
C ALA A 375 14.50 -20.09 -18.28
N GLY A 376 15.57 -20.04 -19.09
CA GLY A 376 15.87 -18.93 -19.96
C GLY A 376 16.16 -17.64 -19.23
N ASP A 377 15.61 -16.52 -19.69
CA ASP A 377 15.82 -15.19 -19.12
C ASP A 377 15.32 -15.07 -17.68
N LEU A 378 14.43 -15.95 -17.25
CA LEU A 378 13.85 -15.94 -15.91
C LEU A 378 14.69 -16.69 -14.88
N ALA A 379 15.73 -17.43 -15.29
CA ALA A 379 16.53 -18.28 -14.39
C ALA A 379 17.20 -17.49 -13.26
N GLY A 380 17.56 -16.22 -13.50
CA GLY A 380 18.13 -15.30 -12.49
C GLY A 380 17.09 -14.60 -11.62
N GLY A 381 15.80 -14.73 -11.93
CA GLY A 381 14.72 -14.05 -11.23
C GLY A 381 14.38 -14.63 -9.85
N PHE A 382 13.49 -13.96 -9.13
CA PHE A 382 13.23 -14.22 -7.72
C PHE A 382 11.87 -14.91 -7.51
N TYR A 383 11.76 -16.20 -7.83
CA TYR A 383 10.50 -16.94 -7.85
C TYR A 383 10.38 -17.91 -6.69
N VAL A 384 9.22 -17.90 -5.99
CA VAL A 384 8.85 -18.83 -4.91
C VAL A 384 7.58 -19.56 -5.30
N GLN A 385 7.54 -20.89 -5.05
CA GLN A 385 6.35 -21.68 -5.26
C GLN A 385 5.23 -21.25 -4.31
N PRO A 386 3.97 -21.13 -4.77
CA PRO A 386 2.82 -21.02 -3.87
C PRO A 386 2.85 -22.15 -2.86
N THR A 387 2.94 -21.79 -1.57
CA THR A 387 3.19 -22.78 -0.49
C THR A 387 2.01 -22.80 0.47
N VAL A 388 1.56 -24.01 0.79
CA VAL A 388 0.48 -24.28 1.74
C VAL A 388 1.02 -25.14 2.87
N PHE A 389 0.96 -24.62 4.09
CA PHE A 389 1.25 -25.36 5.32
C PHE A 389 -0.03 -25.78 6.04
N GLU A 390 -0.01 -26.94 6.68
CA GLU A 390 -0.96 -27.34 7.71
C GLU A 390 -0.26 -27.35 9.06
N GLY A 391 -0.90 -26.78 10.08
CA GLY A 391 -0.28 -26.69 11.40
C GLY A 391 -1.22 -26.08 12.45
N HIS A 392 -0.67 -25.44 13.46
CA HIS A 392 -1.44 -24.81 14.53
C HIS A 392 -1.02 -23.35 14.77
N ASN A 393 -1.96 -22.56 15.31
CA ASN A 393 -1.84 -21.10 15.41
C ASN A 393 -0.62 -20.59 16.22
N LYS A 394 0.06 -21.44 17.01
CA LYS A 394 1.25 -21.02 17.80
C LYS A 394 2.57 -21.15 17.05
N MET A 395 2.58 -21.73 15.85
CA MET A 395 3.78 -21.80 15.01
C MET A 395 4.12 -20.41 14.44
N ARG A 396 5.40 -20.12 14.23
CA ARG A 396 5.86 -18.83 13.69
C ARG A 396 5.26 -18.53 12.33
N VAL A 397 5.09 -19.53 11.48
CA VAL A 397 4.43 -19.38 10.17
C VAL A 397 2.96 -18.95 10.24
N PHE A 398 2.31 -19.07 11.43
CA PHE A 398 0.97 -18.52 11.70
C PHE A 398 1.00 -17.17 12.39
N GLN A 399 2.08 -16.80 13.07
CA GLN A 399 2.15 -15.58 13.90
C GLN A 399 2.94 -14.45 13.24
N GLU A 400 3.98 -14.77 12.47
CA GLU A 400 4.89 -13.81 11.89
C GLU A 400 4.57 -13.53 10.42
N GLU A 401 4.76 -12.30 9.97
CA GLU A 401 4.53 -11.88 8.59
C GLU A 401 5.64 -12.37 7.67
N ILE A 402 5.32 -13.27 6.76
CA ILE A 402 6.25 -13.82 5.76
C ILE A 402 6.38 -12.87 4.56
N PHE A 403 5.26 -12.29 4.14
CA PHE A 403 5.13 -11.38 3.01
C PHE A 403 5.55 -12.04 1.68
N GLY A 404 4.97 -13.19 1.41
CA GLY A 404 5.19 -14.01 0.20
C GLY A 404 4.01 -14.97 -0.01
N PRO A 405 4.05 -15.81 -1.07
CA PRO A 405 2.95 -16.68 -1.44
C PRO A 405 2.86 -17.92 -0.53
N VAL A 406 2.70 -17.68 0.77
CA VAL A 406 2.66 -18.73 1.81
C VAL A 406 1.42 -18.55 2.65
N VAL A 407 0.58 -19.60 2.72
CA VAL A 407 -0.59 -19.67 3.58
C VAL A 407 -0.45 -20.82 4.57
N SER A 408 -0.85 -20.56 5.81
CA SER A 408 -0.87 -21.57 6.89
C SER A 408 -2.30 -21.90 7.26
N VAL A 409 -2.66 -23.18 7.20
CA VAL A 409 -4.02 -23.70 7.38
C VAL A 409 -4.15 -24.39 8.74
N THR A 410 -5.20 -24.06 9.47
CA THR A 410 -5.60 -24.76 10.69
C THR A 410 -7.11 -24.96 10.72
N THR A 411 -7.60 -25.87 11.56
CA THR A 411 -9.03 -26.13 11.72
C THR A 411 -9.60 -25.47 12.96
N PHE A 412 -10.92 -25.30 12.98
CA PHE A 412 -11.71 -24.91 14.15
C PHE A 412 -13.05 -25.68 14.15
N LYS A 413 -13.72 -25.77 15.31
CA LYS A 413 -14.98 -26.49 15.48
C LYS A 413 -16.16 -25.61 15.86
N THR A 414 -15.91 -24.47 16.49
CA THR A 414 -16.96 -23.56 16.97
C THR A 414 -16.68 -22.12 16.54
N ASP A 415 -17.73 -21.30 16.50
CA ASP A 415 -17.62 -19.88 16.19
C ASP A 415 -16.68 -19.17 17.18
N ASP A 416 -16.74 -19.51 18.47
CA ASP A 416 -15.88 -18.90 19.52
C ASP A 416 -14.40 -19.28 19.31
N GLU A 417 -14.11 -20.51 18.96
CA GLU A 417 -12.76 -20.97 18.64
C GLU A 417 -12.21 -20.25 17.41
N ALA A 418 -13.01 -20.13 16.34
CA ALA A 418 -12.61 -19.40 15.13
C ALA A 418 -12.27 -17.95 15.45
N LEU A 419 -13.08 -17.27 16.25
CA LEU A 419 -12.87 -15.89 16.65
C LEU A 419 -11.63 -15.74 17.54
N ALA A 420 -11.43 -16.66 18.50
CA ALA A 420 -10.26 -16.67 19.35
C ALA A 420 -8.96 -16.81 18.53
N ILE A 421 -8.90 -17.77 17.60
CA ILE A 421 -7.75 -17.97 16.71
C ILE A 421 -7.55 -16.74 15.80
N ALA A 422 -8.62 -16.21 15.22
CA ALA A 422 -8.54 -15.06 14.34
C ALA A 422 -7.89 -13.84 15.03
N ASN A 423 -8.25 -13.57 16.27
CA ASN A 423 -7.78 -12.44 17.06
C ASN A 423 -6.44 -12.67 17.78
N ASP A 424 -5.95 -13.91 17.86
CA ASP A 424 -4.69 -14.28 18.52
C ASP A 424 -3.50 -14.00 17.59
N THR A 425 -3.17 -12.74 17.44
CA THR A 425 -2.04 -12.21 16.69
C THR A 425 -1.71 -10.79 17.14
N LEU A 426 -0.47 -10.35 16.93
CA LEU A 426 -0.04 -8.95 17.14
C LEU A 426 -0.69 -7.99 16.13
N TYR A 427 -1.13 -8.49 15.00
CA TYR A 427 -1.64 -7.72 13.88
C TYR A 427 -3.16 -7.56 13.91
N GLY A 428 -3.64 -6.64 13.10
CA GLY A 428 -5.07 -6.38 12.94
C GLY A 428 -5.36 -5.55 11.68
N LEU A 429 -4.76 -5.91 10.54
CA LEU A 429 -4.95 -5.15 9.30
C LEU A 429 -6.19 -5.59 8.53
N GLY A 430 -6.23 -6.84 8.10
CA GLY A 430 -7.32 -7.39 7.31
C GLY A 430 -7.85 -8.71 7.86
N ALA A 431 -9.05 -9.11 7.43
CA ALA A 431 -9.63 -10.43 7.67
C ALA A 431 -10.67 -10.78 6.60
N GLY A 432 -10.86 -12.07 6.32
CA GLY A 432 -11.92 -12.60 5.47
C GLY A 432 -12.85 -13.53 6.22
N VAL A 433 -14.13 -13.49 5.88
CA VAL A 433 -15.18 -14.36 6.45
C VAL A 433 -16.03 -14.92 5.32
N TRP A 434 -16.13 -16.22 5.23
CA TRP A 434 -16.88 -16.94 4.21
C TRP A 434 -17.97 -17.79 4.83
N SER A 435 -19.22 -17.40 4.63
CA SER A 435 -20.41 -18.08 5.15
C SER A 435 -21.62 -17.70 4.32
N ARG A 436 -22.58 -18.63 4.18
CA ARG A 436 -23.91 -18.35 3.59
C ARG A 436 -24.84 -17.65 4.57
N ASP A 437 -24.50 -17.67 5.88
CA ASP A 437 -25.27 -17.00 6.93
C ASP A 437 -24.82 -15.52 7.07
N ALA A 438 -25.66 -14.62 6.62
CA ALA A 438 -25.42 -13.18 6.70
C ALA A 438 -25.28 -12.66 8.15
N ASN A 439 -25.99 -13.27 9.11
CA ASN A 439 -25.85 -12.91 10.54
C ASN A 439 -24.47 -13.29 11.08
N ARG A 440 -23.97 -14.47 10.69
CA ARG A 440 -22.60 -14.90 11.05
C ARG A 440 -21.58 -13.95 10.43
N CYS A 441 -21.69 -13.62 9.15
CA CYS A 441 -20.84 -12.64 8.48
C CYS A 441 -20.81 -11.29 9.21
N TYR A 442 -21.96 -10.77 9.61
CA TYR A 442 -22.06 -9.51 10.36
C TYR A 442 -21.43 -9.61 11.76
N ARG A 443 -21.75 -10.67 12.53
CA ARG A 443 -21.21 -10.85 13.89
C ARG A 443 -19.68 -10.97 13.86
N PHE A 444 -19.13 -11.78 12.95
CA PHE A 444 -17.68 -11.91 12.79
C PHE A 444 -17.03 -10.61 12.31
N GLY A 445 -17.65 -9.93 11.34
CA GLY A 445 -17.17 -8.62 10.86
C GLY A 445 -17.08 -7.58 11.97
N ARG A 446 -17.95 -7.67 12.99
CA ARG A 446 -17.93 -6.78 14.16
C ARG A 446 -16.95 -7.22 15.25
N ALA A 447 -16.69 -8.52 15.39
CA ALA A 447 -15.93 -9.09 16.50
C ALA A 447 -14.43 -9.29 16.19
N ILE A 448 -14.07 -9.40 14.93
CA ILE A 448 -12.67 -9.52 14.50
C ILE A 448 -11.95 -8.18 14.71
N GLN A 449 -10.78 -8.25 15.36
CA GLN A 449 -9.95 -7.08 15.68
C GLN A 449 -9.05 -6.72 14.48
N ALA A 450 -9.67 -6.31 13.37
CA ALA A 450 -9.00 -5.85 12.16
C ALA A 450 -9.68 -4.58 11.63
N GLY A 451 -8.89 -3.72 10.99
CA GLY A 451 -9.38 -2.47 10.46
C GLY A 451 -10.20 -2.63 9.18
N ARG A 452 -9.96 -3.69 8.40
CA ARG A 452 -10.75 -4.07 7.23
C ARG A 452 -11.19 -5.53 7.34
N VAL A 453 -12.49 -5.78 7.25
CA VAL A 453 -13.04 -7.14 7.18
C VAL A 453 -13.86 -7.28 5.91
N TRP A 454 -13.55 -8.28 5.11
CA TRP A 454 -14.31 -8.68 3.94
C TRP A 454 -15.21 -9.87 4.26
N THR A 455 -16.43 -9.86 3.77
CA THR A 455 -17.35 -10.99 3.89
C THR A 455 -17.74 -11.45 2.49
N ASN A 456 -17.51 -12.73 2.21
CA ASN A 456 -17.78 -13.38 0.92
C ASN A 456 -17.10 -12.68 -0.28
N CYS A 457 -16.00 -12.00 -0.03
CA CYS A 457 -15.07 -11.42 -0.99
C CYS A 457 -13.72 -11.20 -0.32
N TYR A 458 -12.69 -10.83 -1.09
CA TYR A 458 -11.39 -10.43 -0.57
C TYR A 458 -10.69 -9.45 -1.53
N HIS A 459 -9.70 -8.68 -1.06
CA HIS A 459 -8.89 -7.74 -1.85
C HIS A 459 -9.68 -6.67 -2.63
N ALA A 460 -10.85 -6.24 -2.15
CA ALA A 460 -11.55 -5.08 -2.69
C ALA A 460 -11.11 -3.81 -1.96
N TYR A 461 -10.56 -2.82 -2.70
CA TYR A 461 -10.00 -1.58 -2.15
C TYR A 461 -10.61 -0.32 -2.79
N PRO A 462 -11.92 -0.10 -2.70
CA PRO A 462 -12.50 1.11 -3.27
C PRO A 462 -12.01 2.36 -2.52
N ALA A 463 -11.73 3.43 -3.25
CA ALA A 463 -11.18 4.67 -2.71
C ALA A 463 -12.06 5.32 -1.62
N HIS A 464 -13.36 5.05 -1.64
CA HIS A 464 -14.35 5.59 -0.69
C HIS A 464 -14.58 4.74 0.55
N ALA A 465 -13.80 3.67 0.77
CA ALA A 465 -13.88 2.83 1.97
C ALA A 465 -12.59 2.94 2.79
N ALA A 466 -12.71 3.32 4.07
CA ALA A 466 -11.55 3.53 4.95
C ALA A 466 -10.70 2.27 5.09
N PHE A 467 -9.39 2.45 5.03
CA PHE A 467 -8.39 1.40 5.19
C PHE A 467 -7.42 1.75 6.33
N GLY A 468 -6.98 0.75 7.08
CA GLY A 468 -5.97 0.93 8.13
C GLY A 468 -6.03 -0.15 9.19
N GLY A 469 -4.94 -0.26 9.97
CA GLY A 469 -4.76 -1.34 10.93
C GLY A 469 -5.32 -1.05 12.31
N TYR A 470 -5.60 -2.14 13.04
CA TYR A 470 -5.71 -2.22 14.49
C TYR A 470 -4.39 -2.73 15.06
N LYS A 471 -4.21 -2.70 16.38
CA LYS A 471 -3.05 -3.24 17.10
C LYS A 471 -1.74 -2.72 16.48
N GLN A 472 -0.81 -3.63 16.12
CA GLN A 472 0.49 -3.25 15.55
C GLN A 472 0.50 -3.18 14.02
N SER A 473 -0.66 -3.18 13.39
CA SER A 473 -0.78 -3.02 11.93
C SER A 473 -0.90 -1.57 11.48
N GLY A 474 -0.98 -0.60 12.38
CA GLY A 474 -0.93 0.79 11.95
C GLY A 474 -1.56 1.81 12.90
N VAL A 475 -1.42 3.08 12.52
CA VAL A 475 -1.95 4.26 13.20
C VAL A 475 -2.57 5.18 12.15
N GLY A 476 -3.81 5.58 12.34
CA GLY A 476 -4.55 6.39 11.37
C GLY A 476 -5.33 5.56 10.36
N ARG A 477 -5.77 6.21 9.29
CA ARG A 477 -6.50 5.58 8.18
C ARG A 477 -6.02 6.15 6.86
N GLU A 478 -6.01 5.29 5.84
CA GLU A 478 -5.79 5.63 4.44
C GLU A 478 -7.14 5.53 3.69
N THR A 479 -7.20 6.10 2.48
CA THR A 479 -8.41 6.14 1.66
C THR A 479 -9.58 6.85 2.35
N HIS A 480 -10.79 6.85 1.73
CA HIS A 480 -11.96 7.52 2.28
C HIS A 480 -11.71 9.01 2.62
N LYS A 481 -12.77 9.80 2.73
CA LYS A 481 -12.69 11.23 3.11
C LYS A 481 -11.98 11.47 4.46
N MET A 482 -11.97 10.47 5.36
CA MET A 482 -11.26 10.54 6.65
C MET A 482 -9.76 10.82 6.49
N MET A 483 -9.17 10.47 5.33
CA MET A 483 -7.74 10.72 5.09
C MET A 483 -7.43 12.22 5.04
N LEU A 484 -8.39 13.07 4.68
CA LEU A 484 -8.19 14.52 4.72
C LEU A 484 -7.93 15.03 6.15
N ASP A 485 -8.53 14.43 7.18
CA ASP A 485 -8.31 14.78 8.58
C ASP A 485 -6.85 14.56 9.01
N HIS A 486 -6.16 13.61 8.34
CA HIS A 486 -4.73 13.37 8.54
C HIS A 486 -3.83 14.25 7.67
N CYS A 487 -4.38 15.00 6.73
CA CYS A 487 -3.66 15.90 5.81
C CYS A 487 -3.94 17.39 6.09
N GLN A 488 -4.76 17.69 7.09
CA GLN A 488 -5.19 19.03 7.46
C GLN A 488 -5.12 19.22 8.97
N GLN A 489 -5.21 20.46 9.41
CA GLN A 489 -5.42 20.83 10.79
C GLN A 489 -6.67 21.72 10.89
N THR A 490 -7.43 21.54 11.97
CA THR A 490 -8.62 22.35 12.23
C THR A 490 -8.25 23.60 13.01
N LYS A 491 -8.54 24.77 12.45
CA LYS A 491 -8.47 26.03 13.19
C LYS A 491 -9.85 26.40 13.66
N ASN A 492 -9.97 26.67 14.96
CA ASN A 492 -11.15 27.33 15.51
C ASN A 492 -10.91 28.86 15.56
N LEU A 493 -11.84 29.61 15.02
CA LEU A 493 -11.89 31.07 15.12
C LEU A 493 -13.16 31.45 15.85
N LEU A 494 -13.01 32.03 17.06
CA LEU A 494 -14.12 32.61 17.82
C LEU A 494 -14.20 34.11 17.51
N VAL A 495 -15.37 34.54 17.09
CA VAL A 495 -15.64 35.95 16.79
C VAL A 495 -16.78 36.43 17.66
N SER A 496 -16.49 37.40 18.54
CA SER A 496 -17.53 38.10 19.29
C SER A 496 -17.92 39.36 18.53
N TYR A 497 -19.22 39.52 18.32
CA TYR A 497 -19.86 40.73 17.75
C TYR A 497 -20.41 41.64 18.84
N SER A 498 -20.23 41.31 20.12
CA SER A 498 -20.69 42.10 21.23
C SER A 498 -19.78 43.35 21.40
N PRO A 499 -20.38 44.58 21.51
CA PRO A 499 -19.62 45.78 21.83
C PRO A 499 -19.39 45.96 23.35
N LYS A 500 -19.88 45.00 24.18
CA LYS A 500 -19.83 45.12 25.64
C LYS A 500 -18.42 44.84 26.18
N LYS A 501 -18.09 45.46 27.32
CA LYS A 501 -16.84 45.15 28.04
C LYS A 501 -16.81 43.69 28.46
N LEU A 502 -15.63 43.05 28.44
CA LEU A 502 -15.42 41.68 28.88
C LEU A 502 -15.71 41.52 30.40
N GLY A 503 -15.49 42.57 31.19
CA GLY A 503 -15.88 42.62 32.61
C GLY A 503 -14.97 41.84 33.57
N PHE A 504 -13.76 41.46 33.14
CA PHE A 504 -12.80 40.75 33.97
C PHE A 504 -11.84 41.68 34.73
N PHE A 505 -11.66 42.94 34.29
CA PHE A 505 -10.77 43.90 34.89
C PHE A 505 -11.41 45.30 35.01
#